data_25f82b6b84961d78379a255096b34dbe
#
_entry.id   25f82b6b84961d78379a255096b34dbe
#
_cell.length_a   1.000
_cell.length_b   1.000
_cell.length_c   1.000
_cell.angle_alpha   90.00
_cell.angle_beta   90.00
_cell.angle_gamma   90.00
#
_symmetry.space_group_name_H-M   'P 1'
#
loop_
_entity.id
_entity.type
_entity.pdbx_description
1 polymer ?
#
loop_
_entity_poly.entity_id
_entity_poly.type
_entity_poly.pdbx_seq_one_letter_code
_entity_poly.pdbx_strand_id
1 'polypeptide(L)'
;MQVKEILRVKGNRLISAEPSDRAVDAVKTMAEQNLGSLVVLDQGRMAGMLTFHELLGALAKRSGTLGDLKLSEIMVHDPVMATPDMEVNDLRRTMLDTGARYLPVMQDGKLLGVISFRDVAKAVLEEQDFENKMLKGYIKNWPA
;
A
#
# COMPACT_ATOMS: atom_id res chain seq x y z
N MET A 1 8.36 -14.99 -5.55
CA MET A 1 7.91 -14.41 -4.27
C MET A 1 6.48 -13.90 -4.43
N GLN A 2 5.62 -14.21 -3.49
CA GLN A 2 4.23 -13.79 -3.51
C GLN A 2 3.98 -12.65 -2.51
N VAL A 3 2.91 -11.91 -2.75
CA VAL A 3 2.50 -10.77 -1.92
C VAL A 3 2.35 -11.17 -0.44
N LYS A 4 1.81 -12.35 -0.15
CA LYS A 4 1.66 -12.83 1.23
C LYS A 4 2.97 -12.89 2.02
N GLU A 5 4.09 -13.09 1.35
CA GLU A 5 5.41 -13.13 1.99
C GLU A 5 5.82 -11.74 2.48
N ILE A 6 5.50 -10.70 1.71
CA ILE A 6 5.74 -9.31 2.11
C ILE A 6 4.87 -8.96 3.31
N LEU A 7 3.59 -9.34 3.29
CA LEU A 7 2.67 -9.07 4.40
C LEU A 7 3.12 -9.74 5.68
N ARG A 8 3.65 -10.95 5.59
CA ARG A 8 4.13 -11.70 6.75
C ARG A 8 5.26 -10.96 7.46
N VAL A 9 6.18 -10.39 6.70
CA VAL A 9 7.32 -9.64 7.24
C VAL A 9 6.87 -8.27 7.77
N LYS A 10 5.96 -7.62 7.05
CA LYS A 10 5.48 -6.28 7.40
C LYS A 10 4.68 -6.26 8.71
N GLY A 11 3.99 -7.35 9.02
CA GLY A 11 3.12 -7.46 10.19
C GLY A 11 1.68 -7.14 9.88
N ASN A 12 0.83 -7.25 10.91
CA ASN A 12 -0.63 -7.20 10.77
C ASN A 12 -1.24 -5.88 11.23
N ARG A 13 -0.47 -4.80 11.25
CA ARG A 13 -1.00 -3.51 11.68
C ARG A 13 -1.93 -2.96 10.60
N LEU A 14 -3.23 -2.94 10.91
CA LEU A 14 -4.26 -2.39 10.04
C LEU A 14 -4.89 -1.18 10.72
N ILE A 15 -4.71 -0.02 10.11
CA ILE A 15 -5.35 1.21 10.56
C ILE A 15 -6.27 1.64 9.43
N SER A 16 -7.53 1.81 9.75
CA SER A 16 -8.55 2.17 8.78
C SER A 16 -9.34 3.39 9.26
N ALA A 17 -10.09 3.97 8.33
CA ALA A 17 -11.00 5.06 8.61
C ALA A 17 -12.36 4.71 8.01
N GLU A 18 -13.37 5.52 8.28
CA GLU A 18 -14.72 5.35 7.74
C GLU A 18 -15.01 6.45 6.72
N PRO A 19 -15.94 6.20 5.77
CA PRO A 19 -16.28 7.21 4.75
C PRO A 19 -16.80 8.53 5.34
N SER A 20 -17.47 8.46 6.48
CA SER A 20 -18.03 9.65 7.15
C SER A 20 -17.00 10.42 7.97
N ASP A 21 -15.81 9.90 8.17
CA ASP A 21 -14.75 10.58 8.91
C ASP A 21 -14.32 11.84 8.17
N ARG A 22 -13.91 12.85 8.94
CA ARG A 22 -13.44 14.10 8.37
C ARG A 22 -12.01 13.93 7.84
N ALA A 23 -11.73 14.57 6.71
CA ALA A 23 -10.39 14.54 6.13
C ALA A 23 -9.32 15.06 7.09
N VAL A 24 -9.64 16.08 7.89
CA VAL A 24 -8.75 16.63 8.91
C VAL A 24 -8.34 15.55 9.93
N ASP A 25 -9.28 14.73 10.36
CA ASP A 25 -8.98 13.66 11.33
C ASP A 25 -8.12 12.57 10.72
N ALA A 26 -8.32 12.26 9.44
CA ALA A 26 -7.47 11.33 8.71
C ALA A 26 -6.03 11.84 8.61
N VAL A 27 -5.86 13.14 8.35
CA VAL A 27 -4.53 13.76 8.32
C VAL A 27 -3.82 13.57 9.66
N LYS A 28 -4.53 13.81 10.77
CA LYS A 28 -3.95 13.61 12.12
C LYS A 28 -3.54 12.18 12.35
N THR A 29 -4.39 11.22 11.99
CA THR A 29 -4.08 9.79 12.13
C THR A 29 -2.86 9.43 11.30
N MET A 30 -2.81 9.85 10.06
CA MET A 30 -1.67 9.56 9.17
C MET A 30 -0.37 10.15 9.69
N ALA A 31 -0.41 11.37 10.21
CA ALA A 31 0.76 12.03 10.77
C ALA A 31 1.23 11.34 12.05
N GLU A 32 0.32 11.06 12.98
CA GLU A 32 0.65 10.43 14.26
C GLU A 32 1.18 9.01 14.09
N GLN A 33 0.62 8.25 13.15
CA GLN A 33 0.96 6.87 12.90
C GLN A 33 2.02 6.69 11.82
N ASN A 34 2.46 7.78 11.23
CA ASN A 34 3.44 7.80 10.12
C ASN A 34 3.00 6.91 8.96
N LEU A 35 1.78 7.15 8.48
CA LEU A 35 1.18 6.40 7.39
C LEU A 35 1.11 7.24 6.12
N GLY A 36 1.43 6.62 4.97
CA GLY A 36 1.29 7.25 3.65
C GLY A 36 -0.08 7.03 3.04
N SER A 37 -0.88 6.15 3.61
CA SER A 37 -2.21 5.81 3.12
C SER A 37 -3.11 5.37 4.26
N LEU A 38 -4.43 5.46 4.03
CA LEU A 38 -5.44 4.87 4.90
C LEU A 38 -6.42 4.10 4.05
N VAL A 39 -6.77 2.91 4.50
CA VAL A 39 -7.89 2.17 3.94
C VAL A 39 -9.17 2.71 4.56
N VAL A 40 -10.17 2.94 3.73
CA VAL A 40 -11.49 3.39 4.18
C VAL A 40 -12.44 2.20 4.12
N LEU A 41 -12.94 1.80 5.27
CA LEU A 41 -13.87 0.68 5.40
C LEU A 41 -15.25 1.20 5.80
N ASP A 42 -16.28 0.70 5.15
CA ASP A 42 -17.66 0.98 5.49
C ASP A 42 -18.26 -0.29 6.11
N GLN A 43 -18.47 -0.28 7.42
CA GLN A 43 -18.96 -1.43 8.16
C GLN A 43 -18.13 -2.69 7.88
N GLY A 44 -16.82 -2.53 7.88
CA GLY A 44 -15.88 -3.62 7.65
C GLY A 44 -15.63 -3.98 6.19
N ARG A 45 -16.32 -3.33 5.25
CA ARG A 45 -16.16 -3.57 3.83
C ARG A 45 -15.30 -2.52 3.17
N MET A 46 -14.51 -2.92 2.19
CA MET A 46 -13.67 -2.01 1.43
C MET A 46 -14.54 -0.94 0.75
N ALA A 47 -14.35 0.31 1.13
CA ALA A 47 -15.02 1.45 0.51
C ALA A 47 -14.08 2.25 -0.38
N GLY A 48 -12.81 2.38 0.00
CA GLY A 48 -11.86 3.12 -0.79
C GLY A 48 -10.51 3.27 -0.12
N MET A 49 -9.64 4.06 -0.75
CA MET A 49 -8.33 4.39 -0.21
C MET A 49 -8.07 5.88 -0.23
N LEU A 50 -7.34 6.34 0.76
CA LEU A 50 -6.88 7.71 0.87
C LEU A 50 -5.35 7.71 0.90
N THR A 51 -4.73 8.56 0.08
CA THR A 51 -3.29 8.77 0.10
C THR A 51 -3.00 10.26 0.16
N PHE A 52 -1.73 10.62 0.26
CA PHE A 52 -1.30 12.01 0.19
C PHE A 52 -1.78 12.70 -1.10
N HIS A 53 -1.88 11.95 -2.19
CA HIS A 53 -2.31 12.49 -3.48
C HIS A 53 -3.72 13.09 -3.41
N GLU A 54 -4.68 12.36 -2.82
CA GLU A 54 -6.06 12.83 -2.68
C GLU A 54 -6.15 14.01 -1.73
N LEU A 55 -5.39 13.97 -0.62
CA LEU A 55 -5.37 15.07 0.34
C LEU A 55 -4.78 16.33 -0.28
N LEU A 56 -3.69 16.19 -1.01
CA LEU A 56 -3.04 17.31 -1.68
C LEU A 56 -3.97 17.93 -2.72
N GLY A 57 -4.63 17.09 -3.50
CA GLY A 57 -5.62 17.54 -4.49
C GLY A 57 -6.78 18.29 -3.87
N ALA A 58 -7.29 17.79 -2.74
CA ALA A 58 -8.38 18.46 -2.01
C ALA A 58 -7.95 19.82 -1.47
N LEU A 59 -6.75 19.90 -0.89
CA LEU A 59 -6.20 21.18 -0.40
C LEU A 59 -6.05 22.21 -1.53
N ALA A 60 -5.55 21.77 -2.68
CA ALA A 60 -5.36 22.65 -3.83
C ALA A 60 -6.69 23.22 -4.34
N LYS A 61 -7.72 22.37 -4.41
CA LYS A 61 -9.05 22.80 -4.86
C LYS A 61 -9.75 23.72 -3.86
N ARG A 62 -9.42 23.62 -2.57
CA ARG A 62 -10.10 24.33 -1.49
C ARG A 62 -9.24 25.45 -0.90
N SER A 63 -8.25 25.91 -1.63
CA SER A 63 -7.38 27.04 -1.25
C SER A 63 -6.67 26.83 0.11
N GLY A 64 -6.22 25.60 0.35
CA GLY A 64 -5.38 25.25 1.49
C GLY A 64 -6.11 24.81 2.75
N THR A 65 -7.44 24.57 2.68
CA THR A 65 -8.21 24.11 3.84
C THR A 65 -9.01 22.87 3.50
N LEU A 66 -9.11 21.94 4.46
CA LEU A 66 -9.96 20.76 4.32
C LEU A 66 -11.38 20.98 4.84
N GLY A 67 -11.57 21.92 5.74
CA GLY A 67 -12.90 22.27 6.28
C GLY A 67 -13.64 21.06 6.81
N ASP A 68 -14.89 20.89 6.39
CA ASP A 68 -15.75 19.79 6.80
C ASP A 68 -15.74 18.61 5.84
N LEU A 69 -14.75 18.56 4.95
CA LEU A 69 -14.64 17.54 3.92
C LEU A 69 -14.60 16.14 4.54
N LYS A 70 -15.43 15.24 4.03
CA LYS A 70 -15.46 13.83 4.46
C LYS A 70 -14.63 12.98 3.51
N LEU A 71 -14.15 11.85 4.01
CA LEU A 71 -13.33 10.94 3.22
C LEU A 71 -14.07 10.42 2.00
N SER A 72 -15.38 10.17 2.11
CA SER A 72 -16.19 9.73 0.98
C SER A 72 -16.15 10.69 -0.21
N GLU A 73 -15.85 11.95 0.01
CA GLU A 73 -15.80 12.97 -1.04
C GLU A 73 -14.47 13.01 -1.79
N ILE A 74 -13.41 12.50 -1.20
CA ILE A 74 -12.04 12.61 -1.78
C ILE A 74 -11.32 11.29 -1.98
N MET A 75 -11.76 10.21 -1.34
CA MET A 75 -11.10 8.90 -1.44
C MET A 75 -11.21 8.33 -2.85
N VAL A 76 -10.30 7.43 -3.19
CA VAL A 76 -10.39 6.61 -4.40
C VAL A 76 -11.40 5.50 -4.10
N HIS A 77 -12.52 5.48 -4.84
CA HIS A 77 -13.63 4.56 -4.58
C HIS A 77 -13.37 3.13 -5.05
N ASP A 78 -12.63 2.97 -6.15
CA ASP A 78 -12.28 1.65 -6.69
C ASP A 78 -10.77 1.52 -6.77
N PRO A 79 -10.08 1.36 -5.64
CA PRO A 79 -8.63 1.26 -5.69
C PRO A 79 -8.19 -0.02 -6.37
N VAL A 80 -7.04 0.05 -7.04
CA VAL A 80 -6.38 -1.16 -7.54
C VAL A 80 -6.02 -2.02 -6.34
N MET A 81 -6.35 -3.30 -6.39
CA MET A 81 -6.16 -4.23 -5.27
C MET A 81 -5.24 -5.37 -5.66
N ALA A 82 -4.62 -5.96 -4.65
CA ALA A 82 -3.79 -7.13 -4.81
C ALA A 82 -4.40 -8.30 -4.04
N THR A 83 -3.96 -9.51 -4.36
CA THR A 83 -4.31 -10.72 -3.62
C THR A 83 -3.06 -11.31 -2.99
N PRO A 84 -3.19 -12.12 -1.93
CA PRO A 84 -2.02 -12.73 -1.29
C PRO A 84 -1.20 -13.63 -2.22
N ASP A 85 -1.86 -14.26 -3.19
CA ASP A 85 -1.23 -15.21 -4.11
C ASP A 85 -0.57 -14.54 -5.31
N MET A 86 -0.77 -13.23 -5.49
CA MET A 86 -0.18 -12.49 -6.60
C MET A 86 1.33 -12.53 -6.50
N GLU A 87 1.99 -12.70 -7.65
CA GLU A 87 3.45 -12.63 -7.71
C GLU A 87 3.91 -11.18 -7.54
N VAL A 88 4.99 -10.99 -6.81
CA VAL A 88 5.54 -9.66 -6.53
C VAL A 88 5.91 -8.91 -7.80
N ASN A 89 6.40 -9.63 -8.82
CA ASN A 89 6.73 -9.01 -10.10
C ASN A 89 5.49 -8.48 -10.83
N ASP A 90 4.36 -9.18 -10.74
CA ASP A 90 3.10 -8.72 -11.31
C ASP A 90 2.56 -7.52 -10.55
N LEU A 91 2.68 -7.53 -9.23
CA LEU A 91 2.30 -6.38 -8.40
C LEU A 91 3.14 -5.16 -8.76
N ARG A 92 4.44 -5.31 -8.88
CA ARG A 92 5.34 -4.24 -9.29
C ARG A 92 4.93 -3.64 -10.63
N ARG A 93 4.63 -4.48 -11.60
CA ARG A 93 4.18 -4.05 -12.93
C ARG A 93 2.87 -3.28 -12.84
N THR A 94 1.92 -3.78 -12.07
CA THR A 94 0.64 -3.10 -11.83
C THR A 94 0.86 -1.71 -11.25
N MET A 95 1.72 -1.59 -10.25
CA MET A 95 2.04 -0.30 -9.63
C MET A 95 2.68 0.67 -10.62
N LEU A 96 3.59 0.19 -11.46
CA LEU A 96 4.24 1.02 -12.47
C LEU A 96 3.26 1.47 -13.55
N ASP A 97 2.39 0.57 -14.00
CA ASP A 97 1.44 0.85 -15.06
C ASP A 97 0.32 1.80 -14.60
N THR A 98 -0.15 1.66 -13.37
CA THR A 98 -1.26 2.46 -12.85
C THR A 98 -0.81 3.70 -12.11
N GLY A 99 0.45 3.77 -11.70
CA GLY A 99 0.96 4.83 -10.84
C GLY A 99 0.54 4.69 -9.38
N ALA A 100 -0.15 3.62 -9.02
CA ALA A 100 -0.58 3.38 -7.65
C ALA A 100 0.63 3.06 -6.76
N ARG A 101 0.78 3.78 -5.65
CA ARG A 101 1.88 3.59 -4.71
C ARG A 101 1.51 2.72 -3.51
N TYR A 102 0.22 2.50 -3.31
CA TYR A 102 -0.34 1.72 -2.20
C TYR A 102 -1.47 0.88 -2.74
N LEU A 103 -1.44 -0.41 -2.47
CA LEU A 103 -2.51 -1.32 -2.87
C LEU A 103 -3.01 -2.07 -1.64
N PRO A 104 -4.33 -2.07 -1.41
CA PRO A 104 -4.89 -2.97 -0.40
C PRO A 104 -4.81 -4.41 -0.89
N VAL A 105 -4.48 -5.31 0.02
CA VAL A 105 -4.45 -6.74 -0.24
C VAL A 105 -5.72 -7.35 0.30
N MET A 106 -6.51 -7.93 -0.58
CA MET A 106 -7.82 -8.46 -0.26
C MET A 106 -7.87 -9.97 -0.51
N GLN A 107 -8.60 -10.67 0.35
CA GLN A 107 -8.90 -12.08 0.15
C GLN A 107 -10.31 -12.37 0.66
N ASP A 108 -11.16 -12.91 -0.22
CA ASP A 108 -12.54 -13.27 0.13
C ASP A 108 -13.31 -12.12 0.80
N GLY A 109 -13.14 -10.91 0.28
CA GLY A 109 -13.80 -9.71 0.80
C GLY A 109 -13.18 -9.13 2.06
N LYS A 110 -12.09 -9.70 2.56
CA LYS A 110 -11.41 -9.23 3.77
C LYS A 110 -10.12 -8.52 3.44
N LEU A 111 -9.89 -7.42 4.14
CA LEU A 111 -8.63 -6.68 4.05
C LEU A 111 -7.56 -7.39 4.89
N LEU A 112 -6.46 -7.78 4.25
CA LEU A 112 -5.33 -8.41 4.93
C LEU A 112 -4.23 -7.41 5.30
N GLY A 113 -4.08 -6.36 4.51
CA GLY A 113 -3.05 -5.36 4.73
C GLY A 113 -2.94 -4.43 3.54
N VAL A 114 -1.97 -3.53 3.59
CA VAL A 114 -1.65 -2.61 2.49
C VAL A 114 -0.19 -2.79 2.12
N ILE A 115 0.09 -2.90 0.83
CA ILE A 115 1.45 -2.96 0.33
C ILE A 115 1.79 -1.65 -0.37
N SER A 116 2.92 -1.07 0.00
CA SER A 116 3.44 0.13 -0.64
C SER A 116 4.45 -0.23 -1.72
N PHE A 117 4.68 0.72 -2.64
CA PHE A 117 5.75 0.57 -3.63
C PHE A 117 7.11 0.38 -2.95
N ARG A 118 7.32 1.02 -1.80
CA ARG A 118 8.55 0.85 -1.01
C ARG A 118 8.71 -0.59 -0.52
N ASP A 119 7.63 -1.20 -0.05
CA ASP A 119 7.65 -2.60 0.40
C ASP A 119 8.06 -3.53 -0.75
N VAL A 120 7.52 -3.28 -1.94
CA VAL A 120 7.84 -4.07 -3.14
C VAL A 120 9.30 -3.88 -3.54
N ALA A 121 9.77 -2.63 -3.58
CA ALA A 121 11.15 -2.32 -3.93
C ALA A 121 12.13 -3.00 -2.98
N LYS A 122 11.86 -2.94 -1.68
CA LYS A 122 12.68 -3.60 -0.66
C LYS A 122 12.73 -5.10 -0.87
N ALA A 123 11.57 -5.72 -1.11
CA ALA A 123 11.49 -7.16 -1.32
C ALA A 123 12.27 -7.61 -2.56
N VAL A 124 12.13 -6.86 -3.66
CA VAL A 124 12.83 -7.15 -4.91
C VAL A 124 14.35 -7.02 -4.72
N LEU A 125 14.81 -5.98 -4.05
CA LEU A 125 16.23 -5.78 -3.77
C LEU A 125 16.80 -6.90 -2.90
N GLU A 126 16.09 -7.30 -1.87
CA GLU A 126 16.53 -8.38 -0.98
C GLU A 126 16.61 -9.72 -1.72
N GLU A 127 15.65 -9.98 -2.60
CA GLU A 127 15.66 -11.19 -3.43
C GLU A 127 16.87 -11.20 -4.38
N GLN A 128 17.14 -10.06 -5.03
CA GLN A 128 18.31 -9.93 -5.91
C GLN A 128 19.62 -10.08 -5.15
N ASP A 129 19.73 -9.50 -3.96
CA ASP A 129 20.91 -9.64 -3.11
C ASP A 129 21.14 -11.10 -2.74
N PHE A 130 20.08 -11.82 -2.39
CA PHE A 130 20.17 -13.25 -2.08
C PHE A 130 20.66 -14.05 -3.28
N GLU A 131 20.08 -13.81 -4.45
CA GLU A 131 20.48 -14.49 -5.69
C GLU A 131 21.94 -14.20 -6.03
N ASN A 132 22.39 -12.96 -5.89
CA ASN A 132 23.77 -12.57 -6.15
C ASN A 132 24.73 -13.26 -5.19
N LYS A 133 24.40 -13.36 -3.93
CA LYS A 133 25.22 -14.08 -2.94
C LYS A 133 25.31 -15.56 -3.27
N MET A 134 24.21 -16.17 -3.69
CA MET A 134 24.19 -17.56 -4.11
C MET A 134 25.07 -17.79 -5.33
N LEU A 135 24.99 -16.92 -6.33
CA LEU A 135 25.83 -17.00 -7.52
C LEU A 135 27.32 -16.84 -7.19
N LYS A 136 27.65 -15.86 -6.36
CA LYS A 136 29.04 -15.65 -5.92
C LYS A 136 29.57 -16.85 -5.15
N GLY A 137 28.77 -17.45 -4.29
CA GLY A 137 29.13 -18.67 -3.58
C GLY A 137 29.36 -19.83 -4.52
N TYR A 138 28.48 -19.98 -5.52
CA TYR A 138 28.62 -21.03 -6.54
C TYR A 138 29.91 -20.89 -7.34
N ILE A 139 30.18 -19.68 -7.82
CA ILE A 139 31.40 -19.40 -8.59
C ILE A 139 32.67 -19.64 -7.74
N LYS A 140 32.63 -19.16 -6.49
CA LYS A 140 33.76 -19.29 -5.56
C LYS A 140 34.09 -20.75 -5.26
N ASN A 141 33.09 -21.62 -5.21
CA ASN A 141 33.23 -23.04 -4.91
C ASN A 141 33.25 -23.91 -6.16
N TRP A 142 33.30 -23.30 -7.35
CA TRP A 142 33.36 -24.04 -8.60
C TRP A 142 34.63 -24.85 -8.65
N PRO A 143 34.58 -26.15 -8.97
CA PRO A 143 35.81 -26.96 -9.12
C PRO A 143 36.62 -26.43 -10.29
N ALA A 144 37.87 -26.20 -10.02
CA ALA A 144 38.80 -25.70 -11.03
C ALA A 144 39.12 -26.79 -12.03
#